data_67e387ae52aed8c7f61ba096c3be2b6a
#
_entry.id   67e387ae52aed8c7f61ba096c3be2b6a
#
_cell.length_a   1.000
_cell.length_b   1.000
_cell.length_c   1.000
_cell.angle_alpha   90.00
_cell.angle_beta   90.00
_cell.angle_gamma   90.00
#
_symmetry.space_group_name_H-M   'P 1'
#
loop_
_entity.id
_entity.type
_entity.pdbx_description
1 polymer ?
#
loop_
_entity_poly.entity_id
_entity_poly.type
_entity_poly.pdbx_seq_one_letter_code
_entity_poly.pdbx_strand_id
1 'polypeptide(L)'
;MANLNNIAYRESLGGDDDFDVVRADFRYYLSHGKGNVLAFRQLNHFTSDAPTQVNAPVQLRGYKIGQYNGYYMSSIEGEERWRFAERWTSTFFLGIACTYGGSQSCSNSKDLYPAVGAGVQYILKPKEGIVLNLEYALGKDGNYGVYLNMGYAY
;
A
#
# COMPACT_ATOMS: atom_id res chain seq x y z
N MET A 1 -5.97 -2.02 -13.30
CA MET A 1 -7.13 -1.69 -12.42
C MET A 1 -6.90 -0.30 -11.85
N ALA A 2 -7.93 0.56 -11.86
CA ALA A 2 -7.84 1.89 -11.26
C ALA A 2 -9.05 2.10 -10.35
N ASN A 3 -8.83 2.65 -9.17
CA ASN A 3 -9.87 3.00 -8.21
C ASN A 3 -9.65 4.46 -7.78
N LEU A 4 -10.65 5.29 -8.00
CA LEU A 4 -10.67 6.68 -7.55
C LEU A 4 -11.83 6.82 -6.55
N ASN A 5 -11.52 7.27 -5.35
CA ASN A 5 -12.48 7.52 -4.31
C ASN A 5 -12.35 8.97 -3.84
N ASN A 6 -13.49 9.67 -3.72
CA ASN A 6 -13.57 10.99 -3.11
C ASN A 6 -14.60 10.94 -1.99
N ILE A 7 -14.22 11.36 -0.80
CA ILE A 7 -15.09 11.46 0.37
C ILE A 7 -15.07 12.92 0.82
N ALA A 8 -16.24 13.53 0.83
CA ALA A 8 -16.45 14.90 1.32
C ALA A 8 -17.10 14.84 2.71
N TYR A 9 -16.45 15.46 3.67
CA TYR A 9 -17.00 15.70 5.00
C TYR A 9 -17.54 17.12 5.06
N ARG A 10 -18.72 17.30 5.63
CA ARG A 10 -19.39 18.60 5.69
C ARG A 10 -20.11 18.77 7.03
N GLU A 11 -19.96 19.94 7.65
CA GLU A 11 -20.69 20.31 8.86
C GLU A 11 -22.19 20.27 8.64
N SER A 12 -22.66 20.67 7.46
CA SER A 12 -24.07 20.61 7.08
C SER A 12 -24.68 19.20 7.06
N LEU A 13 -23.84 18.16 7.04
CA LEU A 13 -24.23 16.74 7.08
C LEU A 13 -23.97 16.10 8.45
N GLY A 14 -23.61 16.91 9.48
CA GLY A 14 -23.34 16.44 10.83
C GLY A 14 -21.86 16.12 11.12
N GLY A 15 -20.95 16.58 10.28
CA GLY A 15 -19.51 16.55 10.54
C GLY A 15 -19.09 17.68 11.49
N ASP A 16 -17.93 17.54 12.12
CA ASP A 16 -17.32 18.59 12.96
C ASP A 16 -16.50 19.60 12.13
N ASP A 17 -16.09 19.20 10.91
CA ASP A 17 -15.24 20.00 10.02
C ASP A 17 -15.63 19.77 8.53
N ASP A 18 -15.36 20.77 7.71
CA ASP A 18 -15.49 20.71 6.24
C ASP A 18 -14.13 20.33 5.62
N PHE A 19 -14.01 19.13 5.05
CA PHE A 19 -12.79 18.71 4.36
C PHE A 19 -13.06 17.64 3.30
N ASP A 20 -12.12 17.49 2.39
CA ASP A 20 -12.18 16.49 1.31
C ASP A 20 -11.01 15.51 1.40
N VAL A 21 -11.28 14.22 1.15
CA VAL A 21 -10.29 13.17 1.03
C VAL A 21 -10.39 12.54 -0.35
N VAL A 22 -9.33 12.64 -1.13
CA VAL A 22 -9.22 11.99 -2.45
C VAL A 22 -8.19 10.89 -2.38
N ARG A 23 -8.58 9.68 -2.77
CA ARG A 23 -7.70 8.53 -2.86
C ARG A 23 -7.71 7.95 -4.26
N ALA A 24 -6.54 7.83 -4.88
CA ALA A 24 -6.34 7.19 -6.18
C ALA A 24 -5.40 6.00 -6.02
N ASP A 25 -5.88 4.79 -6.36
CA ASP A 25 -5.15 3.52 -6.26
C ASP A 25 -5.09 2.88 -7.66
N PHE A 26 -3.91 2.86 -8.25
CA PHE A 26 -3.65 2.27 -9.56
C PHE A 26 -2.87 0.98 -9.37
N ARG A 27 -3.35 -0.10 -10.00
CA ARG A 27 -2.69 -1.42 -9.96
C ARG A 27 -2.57 -1.98 -11.35
N TYR A 28 -1.39 -2.49 -11.64
CA TYR A 28 -1.07 -3.15 -12.90
C TYR A 28 -0.41 -4.49 -12.62
N TYR A 29 -0.83 -5.52 -13.35
CA TYR A 29 -0.32 -6.88 -13.22
C TYR A 29 0.15 -7.37 -14.58
N LEU A 30 1.37 -7.87 -14.63
CA LEU A 30 1.98 -8.46 -15.82
C LEU A 30 2.33 -9.91 -15.51
N SER A 31 1.61 -10.83 -16.16
CA SER A 31 1.94 -12.26 -16.09
C SER A 31 3.11 -12.57 -17.01
N HIS A 32 4.08 -13.32 -16.51
CA HIS A 32 5.24 -13.74 -17.27
C HIS A 32 5.70 -15.15 -16.85
N GLY A 33 6.45 -15.82 -17.76
CA GLY A 33 6.93 -17.19 -17.50
C GLY A 33 5.82 -18.17 -17.19
N LYS A 34 6.10 -19.13 -16.32
CA LYS A 34 5.16 -20.21 -15.95
C LYS A 34 4.39 -19.88 -14.67
N GLY A 35 3.51 -18.87 -14.75
CA GLY A 35 2.64 -18.47 -13.63
C GLY A 35 3.28 -17.47 -12.66
N ASN A 36 4.31 -16.77 -13.11
CA ASN A 36 4.87 -15.64 -12.40
C ASN A 36 4.07 -14.36 -12.69
N VAL A 37 4.07 -13.42 -11.75
CA VAL A 37 3.36 -12.14 -11.88
C VAL A 37 4.21 -11.03 -11.33
N LEU A 38 4.45 -10.01 -12.15
CA LEU A 38 4.98 -8.74 -11.72
C LEU A 38 3.81 -7.77 -11.48
N ALA A 39 3.67 -7.31 -10.26
CA ALA A 39 2.62 -6.39 -9.85
C ALA A 39 3.20 -5.01 -9.55
N PHE A 40 2.52 -3.97 -9.99
CA PHE A 40 2.81 -2.58 -9.65
C PHE A 40 1.60 -1.94 -9.01
N ARG A 41 1.85 -1.12 -8.01
CA ARG A 41 0.83 -0.30 -7.37
C ARG A 41 1.34 1.11 -7.18
N GLN A 42 0.50 2.09 -7.51
CA GLN A 42 0.65 3.48 -7.14
C GLN A 42 -0.57 3.90 -6.33
N LEU A 43 -0.33 4.42 -5.14
CA LEU A 43 -1.37 4.95 -4.27
C LEU A 43 -1.08 6.43 -3.99
N ASN A 44 -2.09 7.27 -4.20
CA ASN A 44 -2.07 8.67 -3.83
C ASN A 44 -3.22 8.95 -2.87
N HIS A 45 -2.95 9.72 -1.85
CA HIS A 45 -3.91 10.15 -0.84
C HIS A 45 -3.73 11.65 -0.61
N PHE A 46 -4.78 12.42 -0.88
CA PHE A 46 -4.81 13.86 -0.75
C PHE A 46 -5.89 14.25 0.25
N THR A 47 -5.57 15.13 1.17
CA THR A 47 -6.54 15.74 2.08
C THR A 47 -6.52 17.26 1.87
N SER A 48 -7.68 17.88 1.80
CA SER A 48 -7.83 19.33 1.69
C SER A 48 -8.59 19.84 2.92
N ASP A 49 -8.02 20.85 3.58
CA ASP A 49 -8.59 21.51 4.77
C ASP A 49 -8.89 20.57 5.95
N ALA A 50 -8.27 19.38 5.95
CA ALA A 50 -8.49 18.39 6.99
C ALA A 50 -7.79 18.74 8.29
N PRO A 51 -8.43 18.47 9.46
CA PRO A 51 -7.75 18.54 10.74
C PRO A 51 -6.55 17.57 10.77
N THR A 52 -5.54 17.90 11.58
CA THR A 52 -4.26 17.17 11.65
C THR A 52 -4.41 15.68 11.93
N GLN A 53 -5.50 15.27 12.56
CA GLN A 53 -5.81 13.88 12.88
C GLN A 53 -6.28 13.06 11.66
N VAL A 54 -6.73 13.73 10.59
CA VAL A 54 -7.26 13.13 9.37
C VAL A 54 -6.26 13.17 8.20
N ASN A 55 -5.03 13.59 8.47
CA ASN A 55 -3.96 13.65 7.47
C ASN A 55 -3.71 12.29 6.81
N ALA A 56 -3.20 12.33 5.58
CA ALA A 56 -2.89 11.15 4.77
C ALA A 56 -1.80 10.29 5.44
N PRO A 57 -2.12 9.08 5.97
CA PRO A 57 -1.13 8.21 6.57
C PRO A 57 -0.28 7.52 5.50
N VAL A 58 0.99 7.22 5.85
CA VAL A 58 1.82 6.31 5.04
C VAL A 58 1.18 4.92 5.04
N GLN A 59 0.78 4.46 3.85
CA GLN A 59 0.14 3.16 3.61
C GLN A 59 1.06 2.27 2.78
N LEU A 60 2.16 1.85 3.36
CA LEU A 60 3.15 0.96 2.76
C LEU A 60 3.46 -0.19 3.73
N ARG A 61 3.65 -1.41 3.20
CA ARG A 61 4.06 -2.55 4.02
C ARG A 61 5.37 -2.24 4.76
N GLY A 62 5.47 -2.67 6.02
CA GLY A 62 6.59 -2.36 6.92
C GLY A 62 6.33 -1.17 7.83
N TYR A 63 5.27 -0.41 7.62
CA TYR A 63 4.89 0.74 8.47
C TYR A 63 3.54 0.53 9.13
N LYS A 64 3.41 1.02 10.36
CA LYS A 64 2.12 1.07 11.05
C LYS A 64 1.29 2.23 10.51
N ILE A 65 0.02 1.97 10.21
CA ILE A 65 -0.91 3.02 9.76
C ILE A 65 -1.03 4.09 10.86
N GLY A 66 -0.89 5.37 10.46
CA GLY A 66 -0.97 6.51 11.37
C GLY A 66 0.34 6.87 12.08
N GLN A 67 1.42 6.09 11.92
CA GLN A 67 2.73 6.43 12.50
C GLN A 67 3.38 7.63 11.81
N TYR A 68 3.22 7.72 10.49
CA TYR A 68 3.72 8.83 9.67
C TYR A 68 2.55 9.37 8.85
N ASN A 69 2.32 10.66 8.94
CA ASN A 69 1.20 11.35 8.31
C ASN A 69 1.66 12.62 7.60
N GLY A 70 0.98 13.02 6.56
CA GLY A 70 1.18 14.28 5.86
C GLY A 70 -0.13 14.79 5.29
N TYR A 71 -0.16 16.03 4.79
CA TYR A 71 -1.33 16.54 4.06
C TYR A 71 -1.59 15.69 2.81
N TYR A 72 -0.51 15.28 2.15
CA TYR A 72 -0.55 14.44 0.97
C TYR A 72 0.42 13.27 1.15
N MET A 73 0.07 12.13 0.59
CA MET A 73 0.91 10.94 0.54
C MET A 73 0.85 10.32 -0.84
N SER A 74 2.00 9.95 -1.35
CA SER A 74 2.13 9.14 -2.56
C SER A 74 3.04 7.95 -2.31
N SER A 75 2.70 6.78 -2.85
CA SER A 75 3.55 5.60 -2.79
C SER A 75 3.56 4.84 -4.11
N ILE A 76 4.68 4.18 -4.38
CA ILE A 76 4.86 3.25 -5.48
C ILE A 76 5.40 1.96 -4.88
N GLU A 77 4.81 0.82 -5.27
CA GLU A 77 5.24 -0.52 -4.91
C GLU A 77 5.41 -1.37 -6.17
N GLY A 78 6.47 -2.17 -6.22
CA GLY A 78 6.66 -3.26 -7.16
C GLY A 78 6.77 -4.58 -6.42
N GLU A 79 6.11 -5.63 -6.92
CA GLU A 79 6.12 -6.96 -6.32
C GLU A 79 6.30 -8.03 -7.39
N GLU A 80 7.30 -8.87 -7.22
CA GLU A 80 7.48 -10.09 -8.01
C GLU A 80 6.89 -11.28 -7.26
N ARG A 81 6.01 -12.02 -7.93
CA ARG A 81 5.42 -13.29 -7.48
C ARG A 81 6.01 -14.40 -8.32
N TRP A 82 6.94 -15.14 -7.77
CA TRP A 82 7.64 -16.21 -8.44
C TRP A 82 7.09 -17.56 -8.01
N ARG A 83 6.42 -18.25 -8.94
CA ARG A 83 5.86 -19.58 -8.70
C ARG A 83 6.95 -20.64 -8.88
N PHE A 84 7.41 -21.23 -7.79
CA PHE A 84 8.46 -22.25 -7.81
C PHE A 84 7.93 -23.68 -7.66
N ALA A 85 6.65 -23.88 -7.29
CA ALA A 85 6.00 -25.16 -7.24
C ALA A 85 4.50 -25.01 -7.55
N GLU A 86 3.78 -26.14 -7.73
CA GLU A 86 2.36 -26.12 -8.12
C GLU A 86 1.49 -25.28 -7.18
N ARG A 87 1.79 -25.31 -5.88
CA ARG A 87 1.00 -24.62 -4.84
C ARG A 87 1.76 -23.53 -4.11
N TRP A 88 3.04 -23.30 -4.46
CA TRP A 88 3.90 -22.38 -3.74
C TRP A 88 4.41 -21.26 -4.64
N THR A 89 4.32 -20.05 -4.14
CA THR A 89 4.81 -18.85 -4.78
C THR A 89 5.61 -18.03 -3.76
N SER A 90 6.83 -17.64 -4.09
CA SER A 90 7.58 -16.64 -3.32
C SER A 90 7.15 -15.25 -3.75
N THR A 91 7.08 -14.32 -2.81
CA THR A 91 6.81 -12.91 -3.08
C THR A 91 8.00 -12.07 -2.63
N PHE A 92 8.40 -11.11 -3.45
CA PHE A 92 9.43 -10.12 -3.13
C PHE A 92 8.89 -8.76 -3.52
N PHE A 93 8.90 -7.80 -2.62
CA PHE A 93 8.47 -6.46 -2.94
C PHE A 93 9.46 -5.41 -2.49
N LEU A 94 9.42 -4.31 -3.20
CA LEU A 94 10.06 -3.06 -2.82
C LEU A 94 9.08 -1.92 -3.07
N GLY A 95 9.17 -0.90 -2.25
CA GLY A 95 8.33 0.27 -2.38
C GLY A 95 8.94 1.50 -1.74
N ILE A 96 8.40 2.63 -2.10
CA ILE A 96 8.72 3.89 -1.48
C ILE A 96 7.44 4.72 -1.36
N ALA A 97 7.25 5.33 -0.20
CA ALA A 97 6.22 6.34 0.00
C ALA A 97 6.87 7.66 0.34
N CYS A 98 6.17 8.75 0.10
CA CYS A 98 6.53 10.06 0.60
C CYS A 98 5.30 10.80 1.11
N THR A 99 5.52 11.63 2.12
CA THR A 99 4.57 12.63 2.59
C THR A 99 5.00 14.01 2.13
N TYR A 100 4.04 14.86 1.76
CA TYR A 100 4.32 16.21 1.29
C TYR A 100 3.16 17.16 1.58
N GLY A 101 3.43 18.46 1.40
CA GLY A 101 2.53 19.53 1.80
C GLY A 101 2.93 20.15 3.15
N GLY A 102 2.63 21.45 3.35
CA GLY A 102 3.12 22.20 4.49
C GLY A 102 4.65 22.29 4.50
N SER A 103 5.29 21.79 5.55
CA SER A 103 6.76 21.74 5.69
C SER A 103 7.40 20.46 5.16
N GLN A 104 6.61 19.49 4.70
CA GLN A 104 7.08 18.19 4.20
C GLN A 104 7.28 18.22 2.70
N SER A 105 8.27 17.46 2.19
CA SER A 105 8.59 17.36 0.76
C SER A 105 9.18 16.01 0.40
N CYS A 106 8.76 15.45 -0.73
CA CYS A 106 9.35 14.23 -1.29
C CYS A 106 10.84 14.36 -1.67
N SER A 107 11.38 15.58 -1.67
CA SER A 107 12.82 15.82 -1.85
C SER A 107 13.62 15.69 -0.55
N ASN A 108 12.95 15.63 0.58
CA ASN A 108 13.58 15.51 1.89
C ASN A 108 13.60 14.03 2.32
N SER A 109 14.77 13.49 2.65
CA SER A 109 14.94 12.10 3.09
C SER A 109 14.16 11.74 4.35
N LYS A 110 13.82 12.71 5.19
CA LYS A 110 12.99 12.51 6.39
C LYS A 110 11.55 12.14 6.03
N ASP A 111 11.04 12.67 4.92
CA ASP A 111 9.69 12.49 4.43
C ASP A 111 9.57 11.35 3.41
N LEU A 112 10.67 10.60 3.20
CA LEU A 112 10.72 9.40 2.37
C LEU A 112 10.69 8.14 3.24
N TYR A 113 9.88 7.17 2.81
CA TYR A 113 9.61 5.92 3.52
C TYR A 113 9.84 4.72 2.61
N PRO A 114 11.11 4.27 2.45
CA PRO A 114 11.41 3.06 1.69
C PRO A 114 10.96 1.82 2.46
N ALA A 115 10.53 0.80 1.73
CA ALA A 115 10.20 -0.51 2.26
C ALA A 115 10.64 -1.63 1.34
N VAL A 116 10.98 -2.75 1.93
CA VAL A 116 11.32 -4.00 1.23
C VAL A 116 10.76 -5.17 2.03
N GLY A 117 10.40 -6.23 1.35
CA GLY A 117 9.95 -7.42 2.03
C GLY A 117 9.91 -8.65 1.15
N ALA A 118 9.68 -9.77 1.80
CA ALA A 118 9.56 -11.06 1.16
C ALA A 118 8.47 -11.88 1.85
N GLY A 119 7.92 -12.83 1.12
CA GLY A 119 6.89 -13.69 1.65
C GLY A 119 6.76 -14.97 0.86
N VAL A 120 5.79 -15.76 1.28
CA VAL A 120 5.42 -17.00 0.64
C VAL A 120 3.90 -17.12 0.59
N GLN A 121 3.39 -17.56 -0.56
CA GLN A 121 1.97 -17.86 -0.76
C GLN A 121 1.80 -19.35 -0.95
N TYR A 122 0.76 -19.89 -0.32
CA TYR A 122 0.33 -21.27 -0.51
C TYR A 122 -1.08 -21.32 -1.07
N ILE A 123 -1.29 -22.04 -2.17
CA ILE A 123 -2.60 -22.21 -2.79
C ILE A 123 -3.37 -23.29 -2.01
N LEU A 124 -4.33 -22.85 -1.19
CA LEU A 124 -5.19 -23.73 -0.40
C LEU A 124 -6.18 -24.48 -1.28
N LYS A 125 -6.87 -23.76 -2.17
CA LYS A 125 -7.89 -24.31 -3.06
C LYS A 125 -7.63 -23.87 -4.50
N PRO A 126 -6.94 -24.70 -5.31
CA PRO A 126 -6.56 -24.33 -6.67
C PRO A 126 -7.75 -24.01 -7.59
N LYS A 127 -8.86 -24.73 -7.42
CA LYS A 127 -10.08 -24.52 -8.23
C LYS A 127 -10.79 -23.21 -7.91
N GLU A 128 -10.70 -22.74 -6.67
CA GLU A 128 -11.34 -21.52 -6.19
C GLU A 128 -10.35 -20.33 -6.15
N GLY A 129 -9.05 -20.58 -6.40
CA GLY A 129 -8.02 -19.56 -6.36
C GLY A 129 -7.75 -19.01 -4.94
N ILE A 130 -8.08 -19.77 -3.88
CA ILE A 130 -7.85 -19.32 -2.51
C ILE A 130 -6.39 -19.53 -2.12
N VAL A 131 -5.75 -18.48 -1.67
CA VAL A 131 -4.35 -18.49 -1.21
C VAL A 131 -4.22 -18.03 0.24
N LEU A 132 -3.24 -18.60 0.92
CA LEU A 132 -2.71 -18.09 2.19
C LEU A 132 -1.37 -17.42 1.91
N ASN A 133 -1.20 -16.20 2.39
CA ASN A 133 0.00 -15.41 2.18
C ASN A 133 0.60 -15.02 3.53
N LEU A 134 1.89 -15.30 3.70
CA LEU A 134 2.70 -14.87 4.84
C LEU A 134 3.85 -14.01 4.32
N GLU A 135 3.92 -12.76 4.79
CA GLU A 135 4.92 -11.79 4.38
C GLU A 135 5.61 -11.15 5.58
N TYR A 136 6.88 -10.83 5.41
CA TYR A 136 7.66 -10.00 6.30
C TYR A 136 8.16 -8.76 5.55
N ALA A 137 7.96 -7.60 6.14
CA ALA A 137 8.32 -6.32 5.56
C ALA A 137 9.17 -5.49 6.51
N LEU A 138 10.13 -4.77 5.95
CA LEU A 138 11.02 -3.85 6.64
C LEU A 138 10.81 -2.44 6.09
N GLY A 139 10.74 -1.47 6.99
CA GLY A 139 10.76 -0.04 6.70
C GLY A 139 11.99 0.64 7.31
N LYS A 140 12.11 1.96 7.12
CA LYS A 140 13.19 2.73 7.77
C LYS A 140 12.99 2.79 9.30
N ASP A 141 14.04 3.19 10.01
CA ASP A 141 14.04 3.45 11.46
C ASP A 141 13.60 2.23 12.31
N GLY A 142 13.94 1.01 11.84
CA GLY A 142 13.60 -0.22 12.54
C GLY A 142 12.13 -0.64 12.44
N ASN A 143 11.35 0.01 11.57
CA ASN A 143 9.98 -0.42 11.31
C ASN A 143 9.95 -1.78 10.62
N TYR A 144 9.03 -2.64 11.05
CA TYR A 144 8.78 -3.93 10.42
C TYR A 144 7.32 -4.35 10.60
N GLY A 145 6.90 -5.29 9.78
CA GLY A 145 5.57 -5.90 9.87
C GLY A 145 5.57 -7.35 9.41
N VAL A 146 4.74 -8.17 10.06
CA VAL A 146 4.40 -9.52 9.62
C VAL A 146 2.95 -9.51 9.20
N TYR A 147 2.66 -10.01 8.01
CA TYR A 147 1.33 -10.02 7.43
C TYR A 147 0.91 -11.43 7.10
N LEU A 148 -0.19 -11.86 7.69
CA LEU A 148 -0.86 -13.11 7.36
C LEU A 148 -2.21 -12.78 6.74
N ASN A 149 -2.37 -13.13 5.47
CA ASN A 149 -3.58 -12.83 4.71
C ASN A 149 -4.11 -14.09 4.05
N MET A 150 -5.42 -14.21 3.98
CA MET A 150 -6.11 -15.20 3.18
C MET A 150 -6.99 -14.47 2.16
N GLY A 151 -6.89 -14.84 0.89
CA GLY A 151 -7.63 -14.18 -0.18
C GLY A 151 -7.64 -14.99 -1.46
N TYR A 152 -7.99 -14.34 -2.55
CA TYR A 152 -7.96 -14.94 -3.88
C TYR A 152 -6.63 -14.67 -4.56
N ALA A 153 -6.08 -15.68 -5.26
CA ALA A 153 -4.99 -15.49 -6.20
C ALA A 153 -5.55 -14.75 -7.43
N TYR A 154 -4.86 -13.71 -7.87
CA TYR A 154 -5.22 -12.95 -9.08
C TYR A 154 -4.67 -13.64 -10.31
#